data_b0a7f92ff3411338c71216ff6aec1e1c
#
_entry.id   b0a7f92ff3411338c71216ff6aec1e1c
#
_cell.length_a   1.000
_cell.length_b   1.000
_cell.length_c   1.000
_cell.angle_alpha   90.00
_cell.angle_beta   90.00
_cell.angle_gamma   90.00
#
_symmetry.space_group_name_H-M   'P 1'
#
loop_
_entity.id
_entity.type
_entity.pdbx_description
1 polymer ?
#
loop_
_entity_poly.entity_id
_entity_poly.type
_entity_poly.pdbx_seq_one_letter_code
_entity_poly.pdbx_strand_id
1 'polypeptide(L)'
;MESTPIPTPPQIKSQKVQVIAVLMLISGIINVLIGLGLVAGLALSLVLICCSPVGLLPMALGIFELVYAIRLLSSGTEPQSYATMQVIAILEIVSILAGNFISLVIGIVNLVMLNDPEVRPSFK
;
A
#
# COMPACT_ATOMS: atom_id res chain seq x y z
N MET A 1 -4.59 14.57 -44.86
CA MET A 1 -3.94 15.32 -43.77
C MET A 1 -4.01 14.47 -42.50
N GLU A 2 -2.91 13.82 -42.21
CA GLU A 2 -2.76 12.98 -41.03
C GLU A 2 -2.59 13.91 -39.84
N SER A 3 -3.60 13.94 -38.93
CA SER A 3 -3.53 14.72 -37.71
C SER A 3 -2.53 14.00 -36.77
N THR A 4 -1.33 14.56 -36.67
CA THR A 4 -0.36 14.15 -35.65
C THR A 4 -1.01 14.29 -34.26
N PRO A 5 -1.04 13.22 -33.44
CA PRO A 5 -1.59 13.31 -32.09
C PRO A 5 -0.76 14.30 -31.30
N ILE A 6 -1.42 15.31 -30.76
CA ILE A 6 -0.81 16.27 -29.85
C ILE A 6 -0.30 15.49 -28.62
N PRO A 7 1.00 15.56 -28.28
CA PRO A 7 1.50 14.88 -27.09
C PRO A 7 0.79 15.42 -25.87
N THR A 8 0.08 14.55 -25.18
CA THR A 8 -0.57 14.86 -23.91
C THR A 8 0.50 15.30 -22.91
N PRO A 9 0.37 16.47 -22.28
CA PRO A 9 1.36 16.92 -21.30
C PRO A 9 1.45 15.87 -20.18
N PRO A 10 2.66 15.61 -19.62
CA PRO A 10 2.83 14.69 -18.53
C PRO A 10 1.91 15.09 -17.39
N GLN A 11 1.03 14.19 -17.00
CA GLN A 11 0.14 14.39 -15.87
C GLN A 11 1.00 14.49 -14.61
N ILE A 12 1.13 15.68 -14.07
CA ILE A 12 1.80 15.92 -12.78
C ILE A 12 0.88 15.28 -11.73
N LYS A 13 1.29 14.14 -11.21
CA LYS A 13 0.58 13.50 -10.10
C LYS A 13 0.48 14.48 -8.95
N SER A 14 -0.71 14.63 -8.38
CA SER A 14 -0.93 15.55 -7.28
C SER A 14 0.04 15.21 -6.13
N GLN A 15 0.52 16.22 -5.42
CA GLN A 15 1.44 16.05 -4.29
C GLN A 15 0.85 15.09 -3.23
N LYS A 16 -0.47 15.10 -3.05
CA LYS A 16 -1.18 14.21 -2.14
C LYS A 16 -1.05 12.73 -2.55
N VAL A 17 -1.09 12.43 -3.85
CA VAL A 17 -0.87 11.05 -4.35
C VAL A 17 0.55 10.58 -4.06
N GLN A 18 1.54 11.46 -4.16
CA GLN A 18 2.92 11.13 -3.79
C GLN A 18 3.05 10.85 -2.29
N VAL A 19 2.37 11.62 -1.45
CA VAL A 19 2.34 11.37 0.01
C VAL A 19 1.72 10.02 0.32
N ILE A 20 0.59 9.67 -0.29
CA ILE A 20 -0.02 8.33 -0.16
C ILE A 20 1.00 7.24 -0.53
N ALA A 21 1.68 7.40 -1.67
CA ALA A 21 2.67 6.42 -2.13
C ALA A 21 3.84 6.25 -1.16
N VAL A 22 4.35 7.34 -0.59
CA VAL A 22 5.43 7.30 0.40
C VAL A 22 4.96 6.65 1.70
N LEU A 23 3.75 6.96 2.18
CA LEU A 23 3.18 6.34 3.36
C LEU A 23 2.99 4.83 3.17
N MET A 24 2.49 4.40 2.01
CA MET A 24 2.38 2.99 1.65
C MET A 24 3.74 2.30 1.57
N LEU A 25 4.77 2.99 1.06
CA LEU A 25 6.12 2.44 1.00
C LEU A 25 6.66 2.17 2.42
N ILE A 26 6.49 3.13 3.32
CA ILE A 26 6.92 3.01 4.73
C ILE A 26 6.14 1.88 5.42
N SER A 27 4.82 1.87 5.28
CA SER A 27 3.96 0.82 5.84
C SER A 27 4.35 -0.56 5.32
N GLY A 28 4.55 -0.69 4.01
CA GLY A 28 4.94 -1.93 3.37
C GLY A 28 6.27 -2.49 3.89
N ILE A 29 7.28 -1.64 4.07
CA ILE A 29 8.57 -2.05 4.65
C ILE A 29 8.36 -2.56 6.08
N ILE A 30 7.62 -1.81 6.91
CA ILE A 30 7.34 -2.18 8.30
C ILE A 30 6.57 -3.52 8.36
N ASN A 31 5.56 -3.69 7.53
CA ASN A 31 4.76 -4.92 7.46
C ASN A 31 5.61 -6.14 7.06
N VAL A 32 6.52 -5.99 6.09
CA VAL A 32 7.45 -7.06 5.70
C VAL A 32 8.37 -7.43 6.86
N LEU A 33 8.94 -6.44 7.55
CA LEU A 33 9.84 -6.67 8.68
C LEU A 33 9.13 -7.36 9.85
N ILE A 34 7.90 -6.91 10.18
CA ILE A 34 7.08 -7.55 11.23
C ILE A 34 6.75 -8.98 10.82
N GLY A 35 6.31 -9.20 9.59
CA GLY A 35 5.98 -10.53 9.07
C GLY A 35 7.17 -11.48 9.13
N LEU A 36 8.36 -11.03 8.69
CA LEU A 36 9.59 -11.81 8.79
C LEU A 36 9.96 -12.12 10.24
N GLY A 37 9.84 -11.13 11.13
CA GLY A 37 10.10 -11.33 12.57
C GLY A 37 9.15 -12.34 13.20
N LEU A 38 7.86 -12.28 12.85
CA LEU A 38 6.87 -13.25 13.32
C LEU A 38 7.15 -14.66 12.78
N VAL A 39 7.42 -14.80 11.48
CA VAL A 39 7.74 -16.10 10.88
C VAL A 39 9.00 -16.70 11.52
N ALA A 40 10.07 -15.90 11.69
CA ALA A 40 11.29 -16.36 12.33
C ALA A 40 11.06 -16.75 13.80
N GLY A 41 10.33 -15.95 14.57
CA GLY A 41 9.99 -16.24 15.96
C GLY A 41 9.13 -17.50 16.13
N LEU A 42 8.17 -17.72 15.21
CA LEU A 42 7.31 -18.89 15.20
C LEU A 42 8.08 -20.17 14.78
N ALA A 43 9.03 -20.05 13.85
CA ALA A 43 9.87 -21.17 13.43
C ALA A 43 10.77 -21.71 14.55
N LEU A 44 11.20 -20.82 15.47
CA LEU A 44 11.98 -21.19 16.64
C LEU A 44 11.12 -21.84 17.73
N SER A 45 9.80 -21.71 17.67
CA SER A 45 8.85 -22.26 18.63
C SER A 45 8.07 -23.40 17.99
N LEU A 46 8.51 -24.64 18.17
CA LEU A 46 7.86 -25.85 17.62
C LEU A 46 6.36 -25.95 17.93
N VAL A 47 5.89 -25.29 18.99
CA VAL A 47 4.48 -25.26 19.40
C VAL A 47 3.61 -24.35 18.53
N LEU A 48 4.19 -23.40 17.76
CA LEU A 48 3.48 -22.33 17.09
C LEU A 48 3.39 -22.48 15.56
N ILE A 49 3.76 -23.64 15.02
CA ILE A 49 3.64 -23.94 13.57
C ILE A 49 2.19 -23.73 13.07
N CYS A 50 1.19 -24.03 13.91
CA CYS A 50 -0.22 -23.77 13.58
C CYS A 50 -0.58 -22.28 13.46
N CYS A 51 0.21 -21.37 14.03
CA CYS A 51 0.00 -19.93 13.98
C CYS A 51 0.82 -19.23 12.88
N SER A 52 1.58 -20.00 12.09
CA SER A 52 2.37 -19.50 10.95
C SER A 52 1.59 -18.60 9.97
N PRO A 53 0.30 -18.88 9.66
CA PRO A 53 -0.49 -18.01 8.80
C PRO A 53 -0.60 -16.55 9.29
N VAL A 54 -0.56 -16.33 10.61
CA VAL A 54 -0.65 -14.99 11.21
C VAL A 54 0.56 -14.12 10.84
N GLY A 55 1.75 -14.69 10.74
CA GLY A 55 2.95 -13.97 10.30
C GLY A 55 3.00 -13.71 8.78
N LEU A 56 2.39 -14.61 8.00
CA LEU A 56 2.36 -14.47 6.54
C LEU A 56 1.43 -13.35 6.07
N LEU A 57 0.37 -13.04 6.81
CA LEU A 57 -0.58 -11.99 6.45
C LEU A 57 0.06 -10.60 6.38
N PRO A 58 0.76 -10.08 7.41
CA PRO A 58 1.41 -8.78 7.32
C PRO A 58 2.54 -8.77 6.27
N MET A 59 3.24 -9.87 6.08
CA MET A 59 4.27 -9.96 5.04
C MET A 59 3.67 -9.85 3.64
N ALA A 60 2.58 -10.57 3.35
CA ALA A 60 1.88 -10.48 2.07
C ALA A 60 1.32 -9.08 1.85
N LEU A 61 0.66 -8.49 2.85
CA LEU A 61 0.15 -7.13 2.79
C LEU A 61 1.28 -6.14 2.49
N GLY A 62 2.41 -6.24 3.20
CA GLY A 62 3.56 -5.37 2.98
C GLY A 62 4.13 -5.46 1.56
N ILE A 63 4.18 -6.66 0.97
CA ILE A 63 4.61 -6.83 -0.42
C ILE A 63 3.62 -6.15 -1.37
N PHE A 64 2.32 -6.29 -1.16
CA PHE A 64 1.31 -5.61 -1.96
C PHE A 64 1.44 -4.09 -1.87
N GLU A 65 1.60 -3.55 -0.67
CA GLU A 65 1.81 -2.13 -0.43
C GLU A 65 3.04 -1.60 -1.17
N LEU A 66 4.17 -2.31 -1.09
CA LEU A 66 5.40 -1.95 -1.80
C LEU A 66 5.19 -1.91 -3.32
N VAL A 67 4.57 -2.92 -3.90
CA VAL A 67 4.30 -2.98 -5.34
C VAL A 67 3.43 -1.81 -5.78
N TYR A 68 2.35 -1.52 -5.05
CA TYR A 68 1.45 -0.42 -5.38
C TYR A 68 2.07 0.95 -5.14
N ALA A 69 2.88 1.12 -4.08
CA ALA A 69 3.62 2.34 -3.82
C ALA A 69 4.60 2.66 -4.95
N ILE A 70 5.37 1.66 -5.40
CA ILE A 70 6.29 1.82 -6.52
C ILE A 70 5.55 2.21 -7.79
N ARG A 71 4.41 1.57 -8.08
CA ARG A 71 3.57 1.93 -9.24
C ARG A 71 3.02 3.35 -9.14
N LEU A 72 2.61 3.80 -7.96
CA LEU A 72 2.17 5.17 -7.75
C LEU A 72 3.29 6.18 -7.93
N LEU A 73 4.53 5.86 -7.54
CA LEU A 73 5.68 6.74 -7.69
C LEU A 73 6.22 6.77 -9.12
N SER A 74 6.05 5.66 -9.87
CA SER A 74 6.56 5.57 -11.25
C SER A 74 5.79 6.48 -12.19
N SER A 75 6.53 7.29 -12.94
CA SER A 75 5.98 8.12 -14.01
C SER A 75 5.57 7.23 -15.20
N GLY A 76 4.36 7.43 -15.73
CA GLY A 76 3.90 6.73 -16.94
C GLY A 76 3.21 5.37 -16.71
N THR A 77 3.01 4.94 -15.46
CA THR A 77 2.13 3.79 -15.18
C THR A 77 0.66 4.20 -15.29
N GLU A 78 -0.18 3.24 -15.70
CA GLU A 78 -1.63 3.44 -15.72
C GLU A 78 -2.18 3.84 -14.34
N PRO A 79 -3.24 4.64 -14.29
CA PRO A 79 -3.92 4.97 -13.02
C PRO A 79 -4.31 3.70 -12.28
N GLN A 80 -3.98 3.65 -11.00
CA GLN A 80 -4.33 2.51 -10.14
C GLN A 80 -5.82 2.52 -9.83
N SER A 81 -6.38 1.33 -9.55
CA SER A 81 -7.78 1.21 -9.17
C SER A 81 -8.02 1.82 -7.79
N TYR A 82 -8.98 2.75 -7.72
CA TYR A 82 -9.43 3.34 -6.46
C TYR A 82 -9.89 2.28 -5.45
N ALA A 83 -10.66 1.30 -5.92
CA ALA A 83 -11.14 0.20 -5.08
C ALA A 83 -9.98 -0.61 -4.47
N THR A 84 -8.94 -0.88 -5.24
CA THR A 84 -7.77 -1.61 -4.74
C THR A 84 -7.04 -0.80 -3.67
N MET A 85 -6.87 0.49 -3.87
CA MET A 85 -6.23 1.37 -2.90
C MET A 85 -7.03 1.45 -1.60
N GLN A 86 -8.35 1.50 -1.72
CA GLN A 86 -9.27 1.47 -0.57
C GLN A 86 -9.16 0.16 0.22
N VAL A 87 -9.12 -0.98 -0.47
CA VAL A 87 -8.94 -2.29 0.17
C VAL A 87 -7.60 -2.37 0.91
N ILE A 88 -6.51 -1.89 0.30
CA ILE A 88 -5.19 -1.87 0.96
C ILE A 88 -5.26 -1.03 2.24
N ALA A 89 -5.83 0.20 2.19
CA ALA A 89 -5.96 1.06 3.37
C ALA A 89 -6.81 0.39 4.48
N ILE A 90 -7.85 -0.34 4.13
CA ILE A 90 -8.67 -1.09 5.10
C ILE A 90 -7.86 -2.25 5.70
N LEU A 91 -7.08 -2.97 4.90
CA LEU A 91 -6.23 -4.05 5.39
C LEU A 91 -5.12 -3.52 6.31
N GLU A 92 -4.56 -2.33 6.03
CA GLU A 92 -3.65 -1.63 6.95
C GLU A 92 -4.30 -1.38 8.31
N ILE A 93 -5.57 -0.92 8.33
CA ILE A 93 -6.33 -0.70 9.57
C ILE A 93 -6.54 -2.03 10.31
N VAL A 94 -6.91 -3.09 9.60
CA VAL A 94 -7.14 -4.43 10.18
C VAL A 94 -5.82 -5.03 10.73
N SER A 95 -4.67 -4.62 10.23
CA SER A 95 -3.36 -5.09 10.68
C SER A 95 -3.06 -4.79 12.15
N ILE A 96 -3.86 -3.93 12.81
CA ILE A 96 -3.79 -3.73 14.27
C ILE A 96 -3.99 -5.05 15.04
N LEU A 97 -4.79 -5.98 14.48
CA LEU A 97 -5.01 -7.29 15.08
C LEU A 97 -3.72 -8.13 15.16
N ALA A 98 -2.74 -7.82 14.30
CA ALA A 98 -1.38 -8.36 14.35
C ALA A 98 -0.41 -7.50 15.22
N GLY A 99 -0.93 -6.51 15.94
CA GLY A 99 -0.15 -5.61 16.79
C GLY A 99 0.55 -4.47 16.07
N ASN A 100 0.21 -4.20 14.80
CA ASN A 100 0.85 -3.16 14.00
C ASN A 100 0.09 -1.83 14.09
N PHE A 101 0.36 -1.05 15.15
CA PHE A 101 -0.23 0.28 15.35
C PHE A 101 0.19 1.30 14.30
N ILE A 102 1.38 1.17 13.72
CA ILE A 102 1.89 2.09 12.70
C ILE A 102 1.07 1.95 11.43
N SER A 103 0.83 0.72 10.96
CA SER A 103 -0.04 0.48 9.81
C SER A 103 -1.47 0.95 10.05
N LEU A 104 -2.01 0.81 11.26
CA LEU A 104 -3.32 1.37 11.60
C LEU A 104 -3.39 2.87 11.30
N VAL A 105 -2.42 3.63 11.81
CA VAL A 105 -2.39 5.10 11.62
C VAL A 105 -2.23 5.44 10.14
N ILE A 106 -1.32 4.76 9.44
CA ILE A 106 -1.08 4.98 8.01
C ILE A 106 -2.34 4.63 7.20
N GLY A 107 -3.00 3.52 7.51
CA GLY A 107 -4.22 3.10 6.83
C GLY A 107 -5.35 4.12 6.99
N ILE A 108 -5.53 4.69 8.18
CA ILE A 108 -6.53 5.75 8.42
C ILE A 108 -6.19 6.99 7.59
N VAL A 109 -4.92 7.44 7.62
CA VAL A 109 -4.47 8.61 6.86
C VAL A 109 -4.66 8.37 5.36
N ASN A 110 -4.26 7.21 4.85
CA ASN A 110 -4.44 6.85 3.45
C ASN A 110 -5.91 6.84 3.05
N LEU A 111 -6.79 6.26 3.88
CA LEU A 111 -8.23 6.22 3.61
C LEU A 111 -8.85 7.62 3.56
N VAL A 112 -8.46 8.50 4.48
CA VAL A 112 -8.92 9.91 4.49
C VAL A 112 -8.43 10.62 3.24
N MET A 113 -7.14 10.47 2.88
CA MET A 113 -6.56 11.12 1.70
C MET A 113 -7.16 10.59 0.39
N LEU A 114 -7.49 9.30 0.30
CA LEU A 114 -8.14 8.72 -0.88
C LEU A 114 -9.54 9.30 -1.14
N ASN A 115 -10.24 9.73 -0.09
CA ASN A 115 -11.54 10.37 -0.20
C ASN A 115 -11.46 11.87 -0.54
N ASP A 116 -10.27 12.44 -0.60
CA ASP A 116 -10.07 13.85 -0.98
C ASP A 116 -10.46 14.06 -2.46
N PRO A 117 -11.28 15.09 -2.78
CA PRO A 117 -11.69 15.39 -4.16
C PRO A 117 -10.54 15.66 -5.13
N GLU A 118 -9.38 16.11 -4.63
CA GLU A 118 -8.19 16.33 -5.47
C GLU A 118 -7.44 15.04 -5.80
N VAL A 119 -7.57 14.03 -4.95
CA VAL A 119 -6.86 12.75 -5.08
C VAL A 119 -7.65 11.76 -5.93
N ARG A 120 -8.96 11.71 -5.73
CA ARG A 120 -9.85 10.74 -6.37
C ARG A 120 -9.74 10.68 -7.90
N PRO A 121 -9.61 11.80 -8.65
CA PRO A 121 -9.46 11.76 -10.11
C PRO A 121 -8.17 11.12 -10.60
N SER A 122 -7.17 10.92 -9.72
CA SER A 122 -5.89 10.26 -10.05
C SER A 122 -5.98 8.74 -10.10
N PHE A 123 -7.12 8.18 -9.70
CA PHE A 123 -7.40 6.75 -9.68
C PHE A 123 -8.55 6.40 -10.65
N LYS A 124 -8.59 5.13 -11.09
CA LYS A 124 -9.70 4.56 -11.90
C LYS A 124 -10.85 4.12 -11.03
#